data_5aabadfc9af7e26b3ad38f2b2e09ccdf
#
_entry.id   5aabadfc9af7e26b3ad38f2b2e09ccdf
#
_cell.length_a   1.000
_cell.length_b   1.000
_cell.length_c   1.000
_cell.angle_alpha   90.00
_cell.angle_beta   90.00
_cell.angle_gamma   90.00
#
_symmetry.space_group_name_H-M   'P 1'
#
loop_
_entity.id
_entity.type
_entity.pdbx_description
1 polymer ?
#
loop_
_entity_poly.entity_id
_entity_poly.type
_entity_poly.pdbx_seq_one_letter_code
_entity_poly.pdbx_strand_id
1 'polypeptide(L)' 'MDDSKRLEMEGKWDQARGRVKEAWGVLTDDELDRTEGKWDRLVGLIKERTGETESDVETKLRGIFDRV' A
#
# COMPACT_ATOMS: atom_id res chain seq x y z
N MET A 1 -16.78 8.35 -4.02
CA MET A 1 -15.65 8.68 -3.88
C MET A 1 -14.75 7.67 -3.43
N ASP A 2 -14.86 7.26 -2.34
CA ASP A 2 -13.99 6.28 -1.89
C ASP A 2 -14.21 4.92 -2.49
N ASP A 3 -15.42 4.65 -2.98
CA ASP A 3 -15.72 3.36 -3.59
C ASP A 3 -14.91 3.12 -4.84
N SER A 4 -14.76 4.12 -5.69
CA SER A 4 -13.95 3.98 -6.89
C SER A 4 -12.51 3.69 -6.57
N LYS A 5 -11.96 4.42 -5.61
CA LYS A 5 -10.59 4.26 -5.22
C LYS A 5 -10.36 2.90 -4.59
N ARG A 6 -11.31 2.46 -3.78
CA ARG A 6 -11.23 1.17 -3.14
C ARG A 6 -11.29 0.02 -4.14
N LEU A 7 -12.20 0.12 -5.11
CA LEU A 7 -12.33 -0.90 -6.14
C LEU A 7 -11.05 -0.99 -6.99
N GLU A 8 -10.49 0.17 -7.27
CA GLU A 8 -9.26 0.21 -8.04
C GLU A 8 -8.13 -0.49 -7.29
N MET A 9 -8.03 -0.25 -6.00
CA MET A 9 -7.02 -0.91 -5.20
C MET A 9 -7.25 -2.42 -5.14
N GLU A 10 -8.50 -2.82 -4.98
CA GLU A 10 -8.82 -4.24 -4.92
C GLU A 10 -8.44 -4.94 -6.21
N GLY A 11 -8.68 -4.30 -7.35
CA GLY A 11 -8.36 -4.89 -8.63
C GLY A 11 -6.88 -5.05 -8.88
N LYS A 12 -6.05 -4.23 -8.24
CA LYS A 12 -4.61 -4.27 -8.43
C LYS A 12 -3.86 -4.84 -7.25
N TRP A 13 -4.58 -5.17 -6.19
CA TRP A 13 -3.95 -5.46 -4.90
C TRP A 13 -2.96 -6.61 -4.93
N ASP A 14 -3.33 -7.70 -5.58
CA ASP A 14 -2.47 -8.88 -5.61
C ASP A 14 -1.10 -8.55 -6.20
N GLN A 15 -1.07 -7.78 -7.27
CA GLN A 15 0.18 -7.41 -7.90
C GLN A 15 0.91 -6.36 -7.09
N ALA A 16 0.18 -5.36 -6.61
CA ALA A 16 0.77 -4.28 -5.84
C ALA A 16 1.37 -4.77 -4.55
N ARG A 17 0.74 -5.76 -3.93
CA ARG A 17 1.21 -6.32 -2.67
C ARG A 17 2.65 -6.81 -2.75
N GLY A 18 2.97 -7.52 -3.81
CA GLY A 18 4.34 -7.99 -3.99
C GLY A 18 5.33 -6.86 -4.14
N ARG A 19 4.94 -5.82 -4.87
CA ARG A 19 5.81 -4.68 -5.06
C ARG A 19 5.98 -3.85 -3.80
N VAL A 20 4.92 -3.77 -3.01
CA VAL A 20 4.98 -3.09 -1.72
C VAL A 20 5.96 -3.81 -0.80
N LYS A 21 5.92 -5.14 -0.77
CA LYS A 21 6.87 -5.91 0.04
C LYS A 21 8.29 -5.71 -0.43
N GLU A 22 8.51 -5.60 -1.73
CA GLU A 22 9.85 -5.35 -2.25
C GLU A 22 10.35 -3.98 -1.84
N ALA A 23 9.48 -2.98 -1.93
CA ALA A 23 9.86 -1.61 -1.62
C ALA A 23 10.12 -1.41 -0.13
N TRP A 24 9.35 -2.09 0.70
CA TRP A 24 9.47 -1.98 2.16
C TRP A 24 9.60 -3.38 2.75
N GLY A 25 10.82 -3.87 2.78
CA GLY A 25 11.08 -5.26 3.19
C GLY A 25 10.69 -5.59 4.61
N VAL A 26 10.44 -4.55 5.46
CA VAL A 26 10.04 -4.79 6.84
C VAL A 26 8.59 -5.25 6.97
N LEU A 27 7.80 -5.11 5.92
CA LEU A 27 6.39 -5.47 5.98
C LEU A 27 6.22 -6.98 5.80
N THR A 28 5.26 -7.55 6.51
CA THR A 28 4.94 -8.97 6.38
C THR A 28 3.63 -9.14 5.64
N ASP A 29 3.42 -10.35 5.12
CA ASP A 29 2.17 -10.67 4.43
C ASP A 29 0.97 -10.48 5.34
N ASP A 30 1.09 -10.90 6.61
CA ASP A 30 0.00 -10.75 7.56
C ASP A 30 -0.37 -9.31 7.77
N GLU A 31 0.64 -8.45 7.88
CA GLU A 31 0.39 -7.02 8.07
C GLU A 31 -0.30 -6.43 6.85
N LEU A 32 0.15 -6.81 5.68
CA LEU A 32 -0.47 -6.32 4.45
C LEU A 32 -1.92 -6.81 4.33
N ASP A 33 -2.16 -8.06 4.70
CA ASP A 33 -3.52 -8.60 4.68
C ASP A 33 -4.44 -7.81 5.60
N ARG A 34 -3.95 -7.36 6.72
CA ARG A 34 -4.77 -6.61 7.67
C ARG A 34 -5.20 -5.26 7.13
N THR A 35 -4.49 -4.72 6.16
CA THR A 35 -4.91 -3.46 5.56
C THR A 35 -6.12 -3.64 4.66
N GLU A 36 -6.39 -4.88 4.23
CA GLU A 36 -7.53 -5.19 3.36
C GLU A 36 -7.48 -4.41 2.05
N GLY A 37 -6.28 -4.01 1.63
CA GLY A 37 -6.12 -3.24 0.42
C GLY A 37 -6.64 -1.82 0.51
N LYS A 38 -6.90 -1.32 1.72
CA LYS A 38 -7.40 0.05 1.89
C LYS A 38 -6.24 1.02 1.96
N TRP A 39 -6.34 2.07 1.17
CA TRP A 39 -5.26 3.04 1.03
C TRP A 39 -4.81 3.63 2.36
N ASP A 40 -5.76 4.12 3.14
CA ASP A 40 -5.42 4.77 4.41
C ASP A 40 -4.71 3.85 5.38
N ARG A 41 -5.17 2.61 5.43
CA ARG A 41 -4.57 1.63 6.34
C ARG A 41 -3.18 1.24 5.87
N LEU A 42 -3.01 1.13 4.56
CA LEU A 42 -1.71 0.78 4.00
C LEU A 42 -0.70 1.88 4.28
N VAL A 43 -1.07 3.13 4.05
CA VAL A 43 -0.19 4.26 4.32
C VAL A 43 0.17 4.30 5.80
N GLY A 44 -0.81 4.12 6.67
CA GLY A 44 -0.57 4.14 8.11
C GLY A 44 0.37 3.04 8.56
N LEU A 45 0.19 1.84 8.04
CA LEU A 45 1.05 0.71 8.37
C LEU A 45 2.50 0.99 7.96
N ILE A 46 2.70 1.47 6.75
CA ILE A 46 4.04 1.71 6.25
C ILE A 46 4.72 2.81 7.05
N LYS A 47 3.99 3.88 7.36
CA LYS A 47 4.53 4.95 8.19
C LYS A 47 4.99 4.42 9.54
N GLU A 48 4.17 3.58 10.12
CA GLU A 48 4.45 3.04 11.45
C GLU A 48 5.70 2.17 11.43
N ARG A 49 5.84 1.36 10.39
CA ARG A 49 6.95 0.41 10.33
C ARG A 49 8.26 1.03 9.87
N THR A 50 8.20 2.08 9.04
CA THR A 50 9.41 2.63 8.43
C THR A 50 9.81 3.99 8.99
N GLY A 51 8.88 4.69 9.62
CA GLY A 51 9.14 6.05 10.08
C GLY A 51 9.13 7.09 8.97
N GLU A 52 8.78 6.70 7.74
CA GLU A 52 8.72 7.65 6.63
C GLU A 52 7.53 8.57 6.79
N THR A 53 7.60 9.73 6.13
CA THR A 53 6.48 10.67 6.17
C THR A 53 5.35 10.16 5.29
N GLU A 54 4.16 10.66 5.56
CA GLU A 54 3.00 10.30 4.76
C GLU A 54 3.21 10.65 3.30
N SER A 55 3.80 11.80 3.04
CA SER A 55 4.04 12.25 1.67
C SER A 55 4.98 11.29 0.93
N ASP A 56 6.05 10.85 1.59
CA ASP A 56 6.98 9.92 0.97
C ASP A 56 6.33 8.58 0.69
N VAL A 57 5.56 8.09 1.64
CA VAL A 57 4.88 6.81 1.48
C VAL A 57 3.89 6.87 0.33
N GLU A 58 3.11 7.94 0.28
CA GLU A 58 2.11 8.09 -0.78
C GLU A 58 2.74 8.20 -2.15
N THR A 59 3.84 8.93 -2.25
CA THR A 59 4.53 9.08 -3.52
C THR A 59 4.99 7.73 -4.05
N LYS A 60 5.59 6.93 -3.18
CA LYS A 60 6.05 5.60 -3.57
C LYS A 60 4.90 4.67 -3.92
N LEU A 61 3.84 4.70 -3.12
CA LEU A 61 2.68 3.87 -3.39
C LEU A 61 2.01 4.21 -4.70
N ARG A 62 1.89 5.48 -5.01
CA ARG A 62 1.30 5.89 -6.28
C ARG A 62 2.11 5.37 -7.45
N GLY A 63 3.43 5.42 -7.34
CA GLY A 63 4.29 4.87 -8.38
C GLY A 63 4.08 3.37 -8.55
N ILE A 64 3.91 2.65 -7.45
CA ILE A 64 3.67 1.22 -7.51
C ILE A 64 2.33 0.91 -8.19
N PHE A 65 1.28 1.60 -7.78
CA PHE A 65 -0.04 1.34 -8.33
C PHE A 65 -0.16 1.78 -9.78
N ASP A 66 0.62 2.76 -10.21
CA ASP A 66 0.64 3.17 -11.60
C ASP A 66 1.23 2.09 -12.50
N ARG A 67 2.08 1.23 -11.96
CA ARG A 67 2.77 0.22 -12.74
C ARG A 67 2.05 -1.12 -12.82
N VAL A 68 1.02 -1.29 -12.04
CA VAL A 68 0.30 -2.57 -12.06
C VAL A 68 -1.03 -2.49 -12.79
#